data_f1f8381675b914699c92026ed31efc9d
#
_entry.id   f1f8381675b914699c92026ed31efc9d
#
_cell.length_a   1.000
_cell.length_b   1.000
_cell.length_c   1.000
_cell.angle_alpha   90.00
_cell.angle_beta   90.00
_cell.angle_gamma   90.00
#
_symmetry.space_group_name_H-M   'P 1'
#
loop_
_entity.id
_entity.type
_entity.pdbx_description
1 polymer ?
#
loop_
_entity_poly.entity_id
_entity_poly.type
_entity_poly.pdbx_seq_one_letter_code
_entity_poly.pdbx_strand_id
1 'polypeptide(L)'
;MLRALSRLLSTTTASVHLPIVPEKVVDHAYTTKNYKWMPGFSFPAPRSLEQVVKLALLEREPPARIREIWNEHHAPRLDSVATVWGGEEVAALAERRRRCPRFVYPVLKGDGKFFNLIAEWQDKFCIFSYLDDYRKDPSRAEPYLSVALYDDLLARTGLVLVRGDFSGHLTKRDAAHVLNLMRHFYFVEPKWVETFNKEPAAFDFSAFVAAVPRPPEKTDAAAGKVLF
;
A
#
# COMPACT_ATOMS: atom_id res chain seq x y z
N MET A 1 -46.35 -8.12 -30.18
CA MET A 1 -45.09 -8.65 -29.70
C MET A 1 -44.17 -7.54 -29.27
N LEU A 2 -44.48 -6.82 -28.20
CA LEU A 2 -43.68 -5.70 -27.69
C LEU A 2 -43.98 -5.50 -26.19
N ARG A 3 -43.73 -6.56 -25.38
CA ARG A 3 -43.88 -6.54 -23.89
C ARG A 3 -43.02 -7.56 -23.19
N ALA A 4 -41.75 -7.72 -23.57
CA ALA A 4 -40.87 -8.70 -22.94
C ALA A 4 -39.41 -8.26 -22.72
N LEU A 5 -39.11 -6.95 -22.77
CA LEU A 5 -37.72 -6.48 -22.60
C LEU A 5 -37.51 -5.41 -21.50
N SER A 6 -38.45 -5.26 -20.56
CA SER A 6 -38.32 -4.24 -19.48
C SER A 6 -38.12 -4.83 -18.07
N ARG A 7 -37.56 -6.05 -17.93
CA ARG A 7 -37.38 -6.68 -16.62
C ARG A 7 -35.96 -7.19 -16.33
N LEU A 8 -34.93 -6.60 -16.91
CA LEU A 8 -33.54 -7.05 -16.66
C LEU A 8 -32.54 -5.92 -16.34
N LEU A 9 -33.00 -4.78 -15.81
CA LEU A 9 -32.10 -3.72 -15.33
C LEU A 9 -32.58 -3.15 -14.00
N SER A 10 -32.82 -4.02 -13.00
CA SER A 10 -32.75 -3.57 -11.61
C SER A 10 -31.42 -4.06 -10.99
N THR A 11 -30.30 -3.53 -11.49
CA THR A 11 -29.06 -3.54 -10.73
C THR A 11 -29.27 -2.63 -9.54
N THR A 12 -29.44 -3.22 -8.39
CA THR A 12 -29.35 -2.55 -7.10
C THR A 12 -27.94 -1.96 -7.02
N THR A 13 -27.79 -0.71 -7.39
CA THR A 13 -26.63 0.12 -7.06
C THR A 13 -26.67 0.26 -5.54
N ALA A 14 -25.97 -0.66 -4.86
CA ALA A 14 -25.63 -0.43 -3.47
C ALA A 14 -24.76 0.83 -3.46
N SER A 15 -25.37 1.95 -3.13
CA SER A 15 -24.68 3.22 -2.88
C SER A 15 -23.73 2.96 -1.72
N VAL A 16 -22.45 2.66 -2.04
CA VAL A 16 -21.40 2.54 -1.03
C VAL A 16 -21.14 3.95 -0.54
N HIS A 17 -21.87 4.34 0.50
CA HIS A 17 -21.63 5.57 1.20
C HIS A 17 -20.24 5.44 1.85
N LEU A 18 -19.22 6.05 1.25
CA LEU A 18 -17.94 6.22 1.93
C LEU A 18 -18.23 7.01 3.21
N PRO A 19 -17.91 6.49 4.40
CA PRO A 19 -18.04 7.31 5.57
C PRO A 19 -17.08 8.47 5.42
N ILE A 20 -17.64 9.67 5.50
CA ILE A 20 -16.89 10.87 5.83
C ILE A 20 -16.08 10.48 7.07
N VAL A 21 -14.75 10.47 6.97
CA VAL A 21 -13.89 10.31 8.15
C VAL A 21 -14.33 11.43 9.08
N PRO A 22 -14.87 11.14 10.29
CA PRO A 22 -15.40 12.20 11.13
C PRO A 22 -14.28 13.20 11.37
N GLU A 23 -14.58 14.47 11.20
CA GLU A 23 -13.67 15.61 11.36
C GLU A 23 -12.90 15.59 12.70
N LYS A 24 -13.48 14.94 13.72
CA LYS A 24 -12.86 14.71 15.02
C LYS A 24 -11.68 13.73 15.05
N VAL A 25 -11.44 12.96 14.00
CA VAL A 25 -10.25 12.09 13.90
C VAL A 25 -9.04 12.88 13.38
N VAL A 26 -9.25 14.06 12.81
CA VAL A 26 -8.20 14.89 12.24
C VAL A 26 -7.48 15.76 13.27
N ASP A 27 -8.12 16.07 14.41
CA ASP A 27 -7.65 17.16 15.28
C ASP A 27 -6.71 16.80 16.44
N HIS A 28 -6.34 15.54 16.68
CA HIS A 28 -5.65 15.29 17.96
C HIS A 28 -4.36 14.43 17.95
N ALA A 29 -3.72 14.09 16.84
CA ALA A 29 -2.56 13.20 16.91
C ALA A 29 -1.36 13.52 16.01
N TYR A 30 -1.37 14.59 15.23
CA TYR A 30 -0.33 14.76 14.19
C TYR A 30 0.53 16.02 14.32
N THR A 31 0.92 16.38 15.53
CA THR A 31 2.07 17.25 15.74
C THR A 31 3.33 16.40 15.80
N THR A 32 4.23 16.68 14.92
CA THR A 32 5.47 16.02 14.51
C THR A 32 6.55 15.84 15.60
N LYS A 33 6.23 15.63 16.86
CA LYS A 33 7.27 15.55 17.92
C LYS A 33 7.23 14.40 18.90
N ASN A 34 6.24 13.53 18.89
CA ASN A 34 6.26 12.36 19.79
C ASN A 34 5.47 11.21 19.16
N TYR A 35 6.13 10.32 18.43
CA TYR A 35 5.61 8.98 18.18
C TYR A 35 5.59 8.19 19.51
N LYS A 36 4.66 8.57 20.37
CA LYS A 36 4.25 7.69 21.44
C LYS A 36 3.30 6.68 20.82
N TRP A 37 3.72 5.42 20.78
CA TRP A 37 2.86 4.28 20.54
C TRP A 37 1.50 4.51 21.20
N MET A 38 0.43 4.42 20.44
CA MET A 38 -0.89 4.42 21.03
C MET A 38 -0.99 3.23 21.99
N PRO A 39 -1.32 3.41 23.27
CA PRO A 39 -1.44 2.32 24.20
C PRO A 39 -2.50 1.34 23.70
N GLY A 40 -2.11 0.10 23.45
CA GLY A 40 -3.01 -0.98 23.03
C GLY A 40 -2.76 -1.53 21.61
N PHE A 41 -1.93 -0.90 20.78
CA PHE A 41 -1.60 -1.39 19.46
C PHE A 41 -0.25 -2.09 19.49
N SER A 42 -0.26 -3.42 19.51
CA SER A 42 0.96 -4.24 19.50
C SER A 42 1.28 -4.71 18.09
N PHE A 43 1.62 -3.78 17.20
CA PHE A 43 2.31 -4.14 15.98
C PHE A 43 3.80 -3.91 16.19
N PRO A 44 4.67 -4.91 15.93
CA PRO A 44 6.10 -4.71 16.10
C PRO A 44 6.57 -3.61 15.13
N ALA A 45 7.38 -2.69 15.63
CA ALA A 45 8.04 -1.69 14.78
C ALA A 45 8.76 -2.40 13.64
N PRO A 46 8.78 -1.80 12.42
CA PRO A 46 9.54 -2.36 11.31
C PRO A 46 10.98 -2.65 11.75
N ARG A 47 11.49 -3.79 11.34
CA ARG A 47 12.90 -4.16 11.59
C ARG A 47 13.81 -3.11 10.96
N SER A 48 14.92 -2.77 11.61
CA SER A 48 15.98 -1.98 10.98
C SER A 48 16.59 -2.73 9.80
N LEU A 49 17.20 -2.02 8.84
CA LEU A 49 17.84 -2.66 7.70
C LEU A 49 18.93 -3.67 8.11
N GLU A 50 19.70 -3.36 9.14
CA GLU A 50 20.73 -4.25 9.71
C GLU A 50 20.18 -5.58 10.26
N GLN A 51 18.92 -5.57 10.73
CA GLN A 51 18.23 -6.78 11.17
C GLN A 51 17.69 -7.62 10.00
N VAL A 52 17.61 -7.05 8.81
CA VAL A 52 17.11 -7.72 7.60
C VAL A 52 18.27 -8.28 6.78
N VAL A 53 19.34 -7.50 6.60
CA VAL A 53 20.50 -7.85 5.78
C VAL A 53 21.82 -7.45 6.47
N LYS A 54 22.93 -8.01 6.01
CA LYS A 54 24.26 -7.57 6.45
C LYS A 54 24.63 -6.27 5.76
N LEU A 55 24.20 -5.12 6.31
CA LEU A 55 24.34 -3.80 5.72
C LEU A 55 25.78 -3.49 5.28
N ALA A 56 26.78 -3.78 6.13
CA ALA A 56 28.19 -3.52 5.84
C ALA A 56 28.73 -4.27 4.59
N LEU A 57 28.11 -5.37 4.20
CA LEU A 57 28.43 -6.08 2.95
C LEU A 57 27.68 -5.46 1.77
N LEU A 58 26.39 -5.14 1.97
CA LEU A 58 25.55 -4.56 0.94
C LEU A 58 26.03 -3.17 0.50
N GLU A 59 26.56 -2.38 1.42
CA GLU A 59 27.14 -1.07 1.16
C GLU A 59 28.34 -1.10 0.18
N ARG A 60 29.02 -2.23 0.03
CA ARG A 60 30.17 -2.37 -0.88
C ARG A 60 29.76 -2.69 -2.32
N GLU A 61 28.50 -3.08 -2.52
CA GLU A 61 28.01 -3.52 -3.82
C GLU A 61 27.57 -2.32 -4.70
N PRO A 62 27.67 -2.45 -6.02
CA PRO A 62 27.13 -1.47 -6.94
C PRO A 62 25.58 -1.46 -6.92
N PRO A 63 24.93 -0.34 -7.31
CA PRO A 63 23.47 -0.22 -7.24
C PRO A 63 22.69 -1.34 -7.94
N ALA A 64 23.15 -1.81 -9.09
CA ALA A 64 22.51 -2.92 -9.81
C ALA A 64 22.54 -4.22 -8.99
N ARG A 65 23.69 -4.53 -8.39
CA ARG A 65 23.87 -5.75 -7.57
C ARG A 65 23.07 -5.67 -6.26
N ILE A 66 22.95 -4.49 -5.66
CA ILE A 66 22.09 -4.27 -4.49
C ILE A 66 20.64 -4.65 -4.81
N ARG A 67 20.12 -4.23 -5.98
CA ARG A 67 18.75 -4.59 -6.41
C ARG A 67 18.58 -6.10 -6.54
N GLU A 68 19.53 -6.77 -7.17
CA GLU A 68 19.51 -8.23 -7.33
C GLU A 68 19.52 -8.94 -5.96
N ILE A 69 20.49 -8.61 -5.10
CA ILE A 69 20.63 -9.20 -3.76
C ILE A 69 19.34 -9.00 -2.94
N TRP A 70 18.75 -7.80 -2.98
CA TRP A 70 17.52 -7.50 -2.25
C TRP A 70 16.35 -8.36 -2.73
N ASN A 71 16.18 -8.49 -4.04
CA ASN A 71 15.12 -9.31 -4.63
C ASN A 71 15.36 -10.81 -4.38
N GLU A 72 16.58 -11.30 -4.60
CA GLU A 72 16.96 -12.70 -4.33
C GLU A 72 16.74 -13.08 -2.87
N HIS A 73 17.07 -12.18 -1.92
CA HIS A 73 16.88 -12.40 -0.50
C HIS A 73 15.41 -12.57 -0.12
N HIS A 74 14.49 -11.84 -0.78
CA HIS A 74 13.07 -11.87 -0.44
C HIS A 74 12.25 -12.84 -1.32
N ALA A 75 12.79 -13.30 -2.46
CA ALA A 75 12.09 -14.21 -3.36
C ALA A 75 11.56 -15.48 -2.68
N PRO A 76 12.36 -16.22 -1.86
CA PRO A 76 11.91 -17.44 -1.20
C PRO A 76 11.03 -17.19 0.04
N ARG A 77 10.95 -15.97 0.57
CA ARG A 77 10.19 -15.67 1.77
C ARG A 77 8.69 -15.72 1.51
N LEU A 78 7.95 -16.33 2.42
CA LEU A 78 6.50 -16.50 2.29
C LEU A 78 5.69 -15.41 3.02
N ASP A 79 6.36 -14.63 3.85
CA ASP A 79 5.79 -13.62 4.77
C ASP A 79 6.12 -12.19 4.38
N SER A 80 6.89 -12.00 3.32
CA SER A 80 7.30 -10.68 2.89
C SER A 80 7.40 -10.53 1.36
N VAL A 81 7.25 -9.29 0.92
CA VAL A 81 7.48 -8.80 -0.44
C VAL A 81 8.50 -7.67 -0.40
N ALA A 82 9.22 -7.46 -1.49
CA ALA A 82 10.24 -6.44 -1.54
C ALA A 82 10.37 -5.83 -2.94
N THR A 83 10.82 -4.59 -2.99
CA THR A 83 11.18 -3.87 -4.22
C THR A 83 12.23 -2.81 -3.92
N VAL A 84 12.72 -2.13 -4.94
CA VAL A 84 13.68 -1.02 -4.79
C VAL A 84 13.20 0.18 -5.59
N TRP A 85 13.05 1.32 -4.91
CA TRP A 85 12.66 2.59 -5.53
C TRP A 85 13.85 3.52 -5.71
N GLY A 86 13.72 4.46 -6.65
CA GLY A 86 14.71 5.52 -6.82
C GLY A 86 14.56 6.61 -5.75
N GLY A 87 15.67 7.29 -5.44
CA GLY A 87 15.66 8.35 -4.45
C GLY A 87 14.77 9.54 -4.82
N GLU A 88 14.70 9.90 -6.10
CA GLU A 88 13.81 10.97 -6.59
C GLU A 88 12.33 10.60 -6.39
N GLU A 89 11.95 9.34 -6.66
CA GLU A 89 10.59 8.86 -6.40
C GLU A 89 10.25 8.98 -4.92
N VAL A 90 11.16 8.57 -4.03
CA VAL A 90 10.93 8.61 -2.59
C VAL A 90 10.91 10.04 -2.05
N ALA A 91 11.67 10.97 -2.61
CA ALA A 91 11.58 12.38 -2.26
C ALA A 91 10.20 12.96 -2.60
N ALA A 92 9.67 12.66 -3.80
CA ALA A 92 8.32 13.05 -4.19
C ALA A 92 7.24 12.40 -3.30
N LEU A 93 7.45 11.13 -2.92
CA LEU A 93 6.59 10.43 -1.97
C LEU A 93 6.58 11.11 -0.61
N ALA A 94 7.75 11.49 -0.07
CA ALA A 94 7.88 12.12 1.24
C ALA A 94 7.04 13.41 1.34
N GLU A 95 7.00 14.19 0.27
CA GLU A 95 6.16 15.38 0.19
C GLU A 95 4.67 15.04 0.12
N ARG A 96 4.32 14.05 -0.71
CA ARG A 96 2.92 13.68 -0.94
C ARG A 96 2.31 12.99 0.28
N ARG A 97 3.02 12.06 0.95
CA ARG A 97 2.52 11.35 2.12
C ARG A 97 2.25 12.27 3.32
N ARG A 98 2.97 13.39 3.46
CA ARG A 98 2.69 14.39 4.49
C ARG A 98 1.35 15.09 4.27
N ARG A 99 0.99 15.36 3.02
CA ARG A 99 -0.27 16.03 2.65
C ARG A 99 -1.42 15.06 2.45
N CYS A 100 -1.10 13.83 2.07
CA CYS A 100 -2.05 12.76 1.74
C CYS A 100 -1.63 11.47 2.46
N PRO A 101 -1.77 11.39 3.79
CA PRO A 101 -1.25 10.27 4.58
C PRO A 101 -2.06 9.00 4.46
N ARG A 102 -3.28 9.06 3.94
CA ARG A 102 -4.19 7.91 3.86
C ARG A 102 -4.61 7.65 2.43
N PHE A 103 -4.81 6.37 2.12
CA PHE A 103 -5.44 6.01 0.85
C PHE A 103 -6.04 4.59 0.91
N VAL A 104 -7.03 4.32 0.06
CA VAL A 104 -7.71 3.03 -0.01
C VAL A 104 -7.17 2.19 -1.16
N TYR A 105 -7.02 0.87 -0.91
CA TYR A 105 -6.50 -0.09 -1.89
C TYR A 105 -7.45 -1.28 -2.00
N PRO A 106 -8.15 -1.46 -3.12
CA PRO A 106 -8.93 -2.66 -3.36
C PRO A 106 -8.01 -3.84 -3.67
N VAL A 107 -8.17 -4.91 -2.91
CA VAL A 107 -7.51 -6.20 -3.14
C VAL A 107 -8.46 -7.07 -3.94
N LEU A 108 -8.20 -7.20 -5.24
CA LEU A 108 -9.03 -7.94 -6.16
C LEU A 108 -8.88 -9.44 -5.94
N LYS A 109 -10.01 -10.13 -5.79
CA LYS A 109 -10.12 -11.59 -5.76
C LYS A 109 -10.80 -12.08 -7.03
N GLY A 110 -10.75 -13.34 -7.31
CA GLY A 110 -11.48 -13.91 -8.45
C GLY A 110 -12.99 -13.56 -8.41
N ASP A 111 -13.66 -13.71 -9.54
CA ASP A 111 -15.12 -13.56 -9.69
C ASP A 111 -15.65 -12.13 -9.38
N GLY A 112 -14.85 -11.10 -9.62
CA GLY A 112 -15.25 -9.71 -9.39
C GLY A 112 -15.35 -9.31 -7.92
N LYS A 113 -15.00 -10.19 -6.99
CA LYS A 113 -14.95 -9.90 -5.56
C LYS A 113 -13.69 -9.13 -5.22
N PHE A 114 -13.79 -8.24 -4.25
CA PHE A 114 -12.67 -7.53 -3.67
C PHE A 114 -12.96 -7.15 -2.23
N PHE A 115 -11.93 -6.84 -1.48
CA PHE A 115 -12.03 -6.15 -0.20
C PHE A 115 -11.07 -4.96 -0.20
N ASN A 116 -11.29 -4.01 0.71
CA ASN A 116 -10.51 -2.80 0.75
C ASN A 116 -9.56 -2.79 1.93
N LEU A 117 -8.32 -2.38 1.66
CA LEU A 117 -7.37 -1.98 2.69
C LEU A 117 -7.33 -0.46 2.75
N ILE A 118 -7.26 0.08 3.96
CA ILE A 118 -6.89 1.47 4.20
C ILE A 118 -5.41 1.52 4.57
N ALA A 119 -4.65 2.33 3.86
CA ALA A 119 -3.25 2.61 4.15
C ALA A 119 -3.12 3.89 4.95
N GLU A 120 -2.25 3.88 5.94
CA GLU A 120 -1.89 5.06 6.73
C GLU A 120 -0.37 5.17 6.85
N TRP A 121 0.18 6.29 6.38
CA TRP A 121 1.60 6.61 6.49
C TRP A 121 1.97 7.10 7.88
N GLN A 122 3.01 6.49 8.43
CA GLN A 122 3.63 6.88 9.69
C GLN A 122 5.13 7.04 9.44
N ASP A 123 5.55 8.24 9.06
CA ASP A 123 6.92 8.55 8.61
C ASP A 123 7.43 7.60 7.51
N LYS A 124 8.44 6.78 7.76
CA LYS A 124 9.05 5.88 6.77
C LYS A 124 8.36 4.52 6.63
N PHE A 125 7.22 4.33 7.24
CA PHE A 125 6.44 3.11 7.07
C PHE A 125 4.97 3.40 6.85
N CYS A 126 4.28 2.46 6.23
CA CYS A 126 2.87 2.53 5.91
C CYS A 126 2.17 1.27 6.40
N ILE A 127 1.10 1.43 7.14
CA ILE A 127 0.29 0.34 7.66
C ILE A 127 -0.97 0.20 6.81
N PHE A 128 -1.30 -1.02 6.43
CA PHE A 128 -2.51 -1.35 5.70
C PHE A 128 -3.40 -2.25 6.57
N SER A 129 -4.57 -1.76 6.92
CA SER A 129 -5.56 -2.48 7.71
C SER A 129 -6.82 -2.73 6.89
N TYR A 130 -7.62 -3.73 7.28
CA TYR A 130 -8.92 -3.95 6.66
C TYR A 130 -9.83 -2.75 6.90
N LEU A 131 -10.39 -2.20 5.82
CA LEU A 131 -11.12 -0.94 5.87
C LEU A 131 -12.31 -0.99 6.83
N ASP A 132 -13.07 -2.09 6.86
CA ASP A 132 -14.27 -2.16 7.69
C ASP A 132 -13.95 -2.28 9.18
N ASP A 133 -12.80 -2.89 9.53
CA ASP A 133 -12.34 -2.92 10.93
C ASP A 133 -11.74 -1.58 11.34
N TYR A 134 -11.01 -0.94 10.46
CA TYR A 134 -10.52 0.43 10.67
C TYR A 134 -11.66 1.43 10.88
N ARG A 135 -12.79 1.26 10.19
CA ARG A 135 -13.99 2.10 10.38
C ARG A 135 -14.64 1.91 11.75
N LYS A 136 -14.63 0.69 12.27
CA LYS A 136 -15.20 0.39 13.59
C LYS A 136 -14.34 0.98 14.71
N ASP A 137 -13.04 0.72 14.64
CA ASP A 137 -12.05 1.21 15.60
C ASP A 137 -10.65 1.24 14.97
N PRO A 138 -10.16 2.41 14.53
CA PRO A 138 -8.83 2.52 13.93
C PRO A 138 -7.69 2.04 14.85
N SER A 139 -7.87 2.16 16.18
CA SER A 139 -6.84 1.78 17.16
C SER A 139 -6.72 0.27 17.36
N ARG A 140 -7.72 -0.49 16.92
CA ARG A 140 -7.81 -1.95 17.09
C ARG A 140 -7.78 -2.70 15.75
N ALA A 141 -7.76 -1.99 14.64
CA ALA A 141 -7.72 -2.59 13.32
C ALA A 141 -6.40 -3.34 13.10
N GLU A 142 -6.47 -4.64 12.89
CA GLU A 142 -5.28 -5.47 12.67
C GLU A 142 -4.60 -5.11 11.33
N PRO A 143 -3.28 -4.91 11.31
CA PRO A 143 -2.55 -4.71 10.08
C PRO A 143 -2.45 -5.99 9.24
N TYR A 144 -2.81 -5.87 7.97
CA TYR A 144 -2.66 -6.95 6.99
C TYR A 144 -1.33 -6.88 6.24
N LEU A 145 -0.80 -5.66 6.06
CA LEU A 145 0.48 -5.41 5.42
C LEU A 145 1.14 -4.19 6.09
N SER A 146 2.44 -4.26 6.32
CA SER A 146 3.26 -3.15 6.80
C SER A 146 4.42 -2.94 5.84
N VAL A 147 4.53 -1.76 5.24
CA VAL A 147 5.56 -1.42 4.27
C VAL A 147 6.57 -0.47 4.89
N ALA A 148 7.84 -0.87 4.95
CA ALA A 148 8.96 -0.06 5.43
C ALA A 148 9.84 0.43 4.29
N LEU A 149 10.31 1.68 4.39
CA LEU A 149 11.26 2.31 3.48
C LEU A 149 12.62 2.44 4.19
N TYR A 150 13.64 1.82 3.63
CA TYR A 150 15.02 1.90 4.11
C TYR A 150 15.83 2.82 3.20
N ASP A 151 16.17 3.98 3.68
CA ASP A 151 16.95 5.01 2.97
C ASP A 151 18.43 5.04 3.36
N ASP A 152 18.89 4.04 4.11
CA ASP A 152 20.27 3.91 4.59
C ASP A 152 21.30 3.98 3.45
N LEU A 153 20.95 3.46 2.27
CA LEU A 153 21.80 3.45 1.09
C LEU A 153 21.58 4.64 0.14
N LEU A 154 20.60 5.50 0.43
CA LEU A 154 20.16 6.57 -0.48
C LEU A 154 21.30 7.51 -0.88
N ALA A 155 22.05 8.02 0.10
CA ALA A 155 23.10 9.00 -0.14
C ALA A 155 24.22 8.49 -1.06
N ARG A 156 24.51 7.19 -0.99
CA ARG A 156 25.59 6.56 -1.77
C ARG A 156 25.12 6.02 -3.13
N THR A 157 23.92 5.48 -3.18
CA THR A 157 23.48 4.66 -4.33
C THR A 157 22.27 5.23 -5.06
N GLY A 158 21.62 6.24 -4.50
CA GLY A 158 20.34 6.75 -5.01
C GLY A 158 19.18 5.77 -4.85
N LEU A 159 19.33 4.69 -4.04
CA LEU A 159 18.33 3.66 -3.86
C LEU A 159 17.68 3.72 -2.49
N VAL A 160 16.40 3.40 -2.46
CA VAL A 160 15.63 3.13 -1.25
C VAL A 160 15.10 1.70 -1.33
N LEU A 161 15.44 0.88 -0.35
CA LEU A 161 14.97 -0.49 -0.26
C LEU A 161 13.59 -0.50 0.39
N VAL A 162 12.67 -1.23 -0.20
CA VAL A 162 11.28 -1.29 0.25
C VAL A 162 10.93 -2.73 0.61
N ARG A 163 10.37 -2.92 1.80
CA ARG A 163 9.92 -4.22 2.28
C ARG A 163 8.50 -4.12 2.80
N GLY A 164 7.65 -5.08 2.41
CA GLY A 164 6.34 -5.28 2.96
C GLY A 164 6.25 -6.61 3.72
N ASP A 165 5.99 -6.56 5.02
CA ASP A 165 5.66 -7.74 5.83
C ASP A 165 4.13 -7.86 5.88
N PHE A 166 3.58 -9.06 5.63
CA PHE A 166 2.13 -9.26 5.56
C PHE A 166 1.67 -10.46 6.39
N SER A 167 0.42 -10.40 6.84
CA SER A 167 -0.23 -11.46 7.62
C SER A 167 -0.95 -12.47 6.71
N GLY A 168 -1.44 -13.59 7.31
CA GLY A 168 -2.13 -14.67 6.61
C GLY A 168 -3.44 -14.28 5.91
N HIS A 169 -3.90 -13.05 6.04
CA HIS A 169 -5.07 -12.50 5.32
C HIS A 169 -4.77 -12.16 3.85
N LEU A 170 -3.48 -11.98 3.53
CA LEU A 170 -3.00 -11.71 2.17
C LEU A 170 -2.17 -12.89 1.66
N THR A 171 -2.30 -13.17 0.38
CA THR A 171 -1.30 -13.98 -0.33
C THR A 171 -0.09 -13.11 -0.68
N LYS A 172 1.06 -13.73 -0.94
CA LYS A 172 2.25 -13.01 -1.43
C LYS A 172 1.96 -12.20 -2.70
N ARG A 173 1.12 -12.75 -3.59
CA ARG A 173 0.67 -12.06 -4.81
C ARG A 173 -0.16 -10.83 -4.50
N ASP A 174 -1.09 -10.91 -3.55
CA ASP A 174 -1.90 -9.77 -3.13
C ASP A 174 -1.01 -8.67 -2.54
N ALA A 175 -0.09 -9.03 -1.64
CA ALA A 175 0.84 -8.09 -1.00
C ALA A 175 1.75 -7.40 -2.03
N ALA A 176 2.30 -8.15 -2.99
CA ALA A 176 3.10 -7.60 -4.08
C ALA A 176 2.28 -6.67 -4.97
N HIS A 177 1.03 -7.03 -5.28
CA HIS A 177 0.14 -6.17 -6.05
C HIS A 177 -0.19 -4.88 -5.32
N VAL A 178 -0.52 -4.93 -4.03
CA VAL A 178 -0.77 -3.73 -3.21
C VAL A 178 0.47 -2.82 -3.19
N LEU A 179 1.68 -3.37 -3.08
CA LEU A 179 2.91 -2.60 -3.15
C LEU A 179 3.09 -1.89 -4.50
N ASN A 180 2.73 -2.56 -5.60
CA ASN A 180 2.74 -1.95 -6.93
C ASN A 180 1.67 -0.86 -7.08
N LEU A 181 0.45 -1.09 -6.55
CA LEU A 181 -0.60 -0.07 -6.52
C LEU A 181 -0.19 1.15 -5.71
N MET A 182 0.52 0.95 -4.57
CA MET A 182 1.05 2.04 -3.77
C MET A 182 2.01 2.90 -4.60
N ARG A 183 2.95 2.27 -5.33
CA ARG A 183 3.83 2.99 -6.26
C ARG A 183 3.02 3.69 -7.35
N HIS A 184 2.08 3.01 -7.97
CA HIS A 184 1.25 3.55 -9.04
C HIS A 184 0.49 4.82 -8.60
N PHE A 185 -0.24 4.76 -7.51
CA PHE A 185 -1.09 5.88 -7.08
C PHE A 185 -0.31 7.03 -6.43
N TYR A 186 0.85 6.77 -5.85
CA TYR A 186 1.66 7.87 -5.30
C TYR A 186 2.58 8.53 -6.34
N PHE A 187 2.90 7.86 -7.46
CA PHE A 187 3.84 8.41 -8.46
C PHE A 187 3.21 8.63 -9.85
N VAL A 188 2.42 7.69 -10.34
CA VAL A 188 1.90 7.74 -11.72
C VAL A 188 0.54 8.45 -11.78
N GLU A 189 -0.39 8.10 -10.90
CA GLU A 189 -1.73 8.69 -10.86
C GLU A 189 -2.07 9.32 -9.51
N PRO A 190 -1.32 10.33 -9.05
CA PRO A 190 -1.49 10.93 -7.72
C PRO A 190 -2.83 11.63 -7.50
N LYS A 191 -3.55 11.97 -8.56
CA LYS A 191 -4.86 12.60 -8.49
C LYS A 191 -5.84 11.84 -7.58
N TRP A 192 -5.82 10.50 -7.62
CA TRP A 192 -6.71 9.69 -6.78
C TRP A 192 -6.40 9.84 -5.29
N VAL A 193 -5.11 9.79 -4.94
CA VAL A 193 -4.66 9.99 -3.56
C VAL A 193 -4.96 11.41 -3.08
N GLU A 194 -4.77 12.39 -3.95
CA GLU A 194 -5.03 13.80 -3.61
C GLU A 194 -6.52 14.07 -3.43
N THR A 195 -7.38 13.60 -4.34
CA THR A 195 -8.83 13.77 -4.21
C THR A 195 -9.34 13.08 -2.96
N PHE A 196 -8.88 11.84 -2.68
CA PHE A 196 -9.28 11.10 -1.46
C PHE A 196 -9.00 11.87 -0.16
N ASN A 197 -7.84 12.56 -0.09
CA ASN A 197 -7.44 13.26 1.14
C ASN A 197 -7.94 14.70 1.23
N LYS A 198 -8.04 15.41 0.11
CA LYS A 198 -8.35 16.85 0.10
C LYS A 198 -9.83 17.13 -0.20
N GLU A 199 -10.43 16.30 -1.03
CA GLU A 199 -11.79 16.49 -1.53
C GLU A 199 -12.59 15.16 -1.45
N PRO A 200 -12.75 14.57 -0.25
CA PRO A 200 -13.35 13.24 -0.11
C PRO A 200 -14.78 13.15 -0.65
N ALA A 201 -15.52 14.25 -0.68
CA ALA A 201 -16.85 14.31 -1.27
C ALA A 201 -16.84 14.18 -2.81
N ALA A 202 -15.73 14.53 -3.48
CA ALA A 202 -15.54 14.39 -4.91
C ALA A 202 -14.91 13.04 -5.31
N PHE A 203 -14.53 12.21 -4.35
CA PHE A 203 -13.91 10.92 -4.62
C PHE A 203 -14.95 9.88 -5.08
N ASP A 204 -15.00 9.64 -6.39
CA ASP A 204 -15.84 8.57 -6.96
C ASP A 204 -15.15 7.21 -6.80
N PHE A 205 -15.59 6.47 -5.79
CA PHE A 205 -15.04 5.14 -5.48
C PHE A 205 -15.28 4.13 -6.61
N SER A 206 -16.41 4.21 -7.32
CA SER A 206 -16.72 3.28 -8.41
C SER A 206 -15.82 3.52 -9.62
N ALA A 207 -15.62 4.78 -9.99
CA ALA A 207 -14.67 5.16 -11.05
C ALA A 207 -13.23 4.80 -10.66
N PHE A 208 -12.86 5.00 -9.38
CA PHE A 208 -11.55 4.59 -8.87
C PHE A 208 -11.32 3.08 -8.99
N VAL A 209 -12.24 2.24 -8.52
CA VAL A 209 -12.11 0.77 -8.62
C VAL A 209 -12.01 0.30 -10.07
N ALA A 210 -12.72 0.95 -11.00
CA ALA A 210 -12.62 0.65 -12.43
C ALA A 210 -11.24 1.00 -13.01
N ALA A 211 -10.56 2.01 -12.45
CA ALA A 211 -9.24 2.48 -12.87
C ALA A 211 -8.09 1.69 -12.23
N VAL A 212 -8.36 0.86 -11.21
CA VAL A 212 -7.30 0.11 -10.52
C VAL A 212 -6.65 -0.91 -11.46
N PRO A 213 -5.33 -0.86 -11.65
CA PRO A 213 -4.61 -1.88 -12.41
C PRO A 213 -4.85 -3.28 -11.86
N ARG A 214 -5.10 -4.24 -12.74
CA ARG A 214 -5.27 -5.63 -12.32
C ARG A 214 -3.93 -6.31 -12.07
N PRO A 215 -3.89 -7.26 -11.11
CA PRO A 215 -2.68 -8.05 -10.92
C PRO A 215 -2.37 -8.88 -12.19
N PRO A 216 -1.09 -9.06 -12.57
CA PRO A 216 -0.72 -9.86 -13.74
C PRO A 216 -1.30 -11.29 -13.63
N GLU A 217 -1.70 -11.86 -14.76
CA GLU A 217 -2.22 -13.22 -14.78
C GLU A 217 -1.14 -14.25 -14.38
N LYS A 218 -1.59 -15.45 -13.91
CA LYS A 218 -0.69 -16.49 -13.38
C LYS A 218 0.36 -17.02 -14.37
N THR A 219 0.15 -16.80 -15.66
CA THR A 219 1.04 -17.28 -16.74
C THR A 219 2.41 -16.61 -16.76
N ASP A 220 2.56 -15.39 -16.24
CA ASP A 220 3.82 -14.65 -16.31
C ASP A 220 4.79 -14.93 -15.15
N ALA A 221 4.33 -15.62 -14.11
CA ALA A 221 5.16 -15.96 -12.95
C ALA A 221 6.21 -17.05 -13.24
N ALA A 222 6.04 -17.84 -14.31
CA ALA A 222 6.99 -18.91 -14.70
C ALA A 222 8.18 -18.38 -15.50
N ALA A 223 8.14 -17.16 -16.01
CA ALA A 223 9.16 -16.59 -16.88
C ALA A 223 10.25 -15.80 -16.14
N GLY A 224 10.27 -15.76 -14.80
CA GLY A 224 11.34 -15.11 -14.02
C GLY A 224 11.52 -13.60 -14.26
N LYS A 225 10.67 -12.97 -15.08
CA LYS A 225 10.63 -11.52 -15.26
C LYS A 225 9.54 -10.93 -14.39
N VAL A 226 9.89 -10.65 -13.16
CA VAL A 226 9.15 -9.68 -12.36
C VAL A 226 9.45 -8.31 -12.98
N LEU A 227 8.56 -7.81 -13.80
CA LEU A 227 8.62 -6.42 -14.28
C LEU A 227 8.30 -5.52 -13.08
N PHE A 228 9.33 -4.97 -12.49
CA PHE A 228 9.29 -3.87 -11.52
C PHE A 228 9.62 -2.55 -12.20
#